data_2ea665adcda93e4008a0db1c4073d0aa
#
_entry.id   2ea665adcda93e4008a0db1c4073d0aa
#
_cell.length_a   1.000
_cell.length_b   1.000
_cell.length_c   1.000
_cell.angle_alpha   90.00
_cell.angle_beta   90.00
_cell.angle_gamma   90.00
#
_symmetry.space_group_name_H-M   'P 1'
#
loop_
_entity.id
_entity.type
_entity.pdbx_description
1 polymer ?
#
loop_
_entity_poly.entity_id
_entity_poly.type
_entity_poly.pdbx_seq_one_letter_code
_entity_poly.pdbx_strand_id
1 'polypeptide(L)'
;MFTIKQPSTIIFGKYSSRDYKIPKDCLVVTSPGAKSRNWLEYIGLTDSYIYDNVESNPSIETTEQIMSEFSNSNFSNVIGIGGGSVLDVAKFVAYKMKKIKIMIPTTFGSGSEVTRIAVLKVEGKKQSFHDDNIFADIAIIDPNFIHRTPEAIIKNSAIDACAQCTEGYDSKTGNLYTKFLCQKAFDILENAILNEKYEDLAYGSLCAGLGFGNTSTTLGHALSYVFSNEGISHGHALAFTTAAAHKFNRSQFYERFLKIVKKLNFQSINLQQPIEEAADLILTDRKHLDSNPRKVTKVDLLFLLEEISRNDQNSQITV
;
A
#
# COMPACT_ATOMS: atom_id res chain seq x y z
N MET A 1 15.34 -22.52 5.42
CA MET A 1 15.79 -21.36 6.26
C MET A 1 15.19 -20.11 5.63
N PHE A 2 14.67 -19.15 6.43
CA PHE A 2 14.18 -17.87 5.95
C PHE A 2 14.59 -16.75 6.92
N THR A 3 14.68 -15.53 6.42
CA THR A 3 15.02 -14.33 7.19
C THR A 3 13.81 -13.41 7.24
N ILE A 4 13.53 -12.85 8.42
CA ILE A 4 12.49 -11.86 8.64
C ILE A 4 13.13 -10.51 8.87
N LYS A 5 12.62 -9.49 8.19
CA LYS A 5 13.07 -8.10 8.31
C LYS A 5 11.88 -7.20 8.57
N GLN A 6 12.06 -6.23 9.47
CA GLN A 6 11.02 -5.28 9.89
C GLN A 6 11.67 -4.02 10.46
N PRO A 7 10.93 -2.94 10.73
CA PRO A 7 11.42 -1.78 11.46
C PRO A 7 12.03 -2.15 12.81
N SER A 8 13.01 -1.36 13.27
CA SER A 8 13.65 -1.56 14.58
C SER A 8 12.65 -1.40 15.73
N THR A 9 11.69 -0.47 15.57
CA THR A 9 10.65 -0.20 16.58
C THR A 9 9.30 -0.04 15.89
N ILE A 10 8.28 -0.72 16.43
CA ILE A 10 6.88 -0.57 16.02
C ILE A 10 6.08 -0.19 17.27
N ILE A 11 5.41 0.95 17.22
CA ILE A 11 4.53 1.45 18.28
C ILE A 11 3.10 1.41 17.75
N PHE A 12 2.23 0.69 18.44
CA PHE A 12 0.83 0.53 18.04
C PHE A 12 -0.12 0.86 19.19
N GLY A 13 -1.14 1.66 18.91
CA GLY A 13 -2.22 1.93 19.85
C GLY A 13 -2.88 3.28 19.62
N LYS A 14 -4.09 3.44 20.18
CA LYS A 14 -4.79 4.73 20.15
C LYS A 14 -3.96 5.80 20.85
N TYR A 15 -3.87 6.96 20.20
CA TYR A 15 -3.10 8.13 20.65
C TYR A 15 -1.57 7.93 20.66
N SER A 16 -1.06 6.80 20.15
CA SER A 16 0.37 6.54 20.15
C SER A 16 1.18 7.61 19.42
N SER A 17 0.65 8.17 18.34
CA SER A 17 1.31 9.25 17.59
C SER A 17 1.31 10.58 18.33
N ARG A 18 0.27 10.88 19.13
CA ARG A 18 0.18 12.07 19.97
C ARG A 18 1.06 11.97 21.21
N ASP A 19 1.10 10.79 21.82
CA ASP A 19 1.78 10.56 23.09
C ASP A 19 3.29 10.28 22.90
N TYR A 20 3.72 9.98 21.67
CA TYR A 20 5.12 9.84 21.32
C TYR A 20 5.84 11.20 21.34
N LYS A 21 6.99 11.25 22.01
CA LYS A 21 7.82 12.47 22.05
C LYS A 21 8.57 12.63 20.74
N ILE A 22 7.99 13.37 19.82
CA ILE A 22 8.59 13.66 18.52
C ILE A 22 9.85 14.51 18.69
N PRO A 23 10.99 14.17 18.03
CA PRO A 23 12.18 15.00 18.02
C PRO A 23 11.88 16.40 17.43
N LYS A 24 12.46 17.45 18.03
CA LYS A 24 12.28 18.83 17.53
C LYS A 24 13.06 19.10 16.24
N ASP A 25 14.20 18.43 16.06
CA ASP A 25 15.07 18.54 14.88
C ASP A 25 14.60 17.60 13.78
N CYS A 26 13.48 17.91 13.15
CA CYS A 26 12.89 17.05 12.14
C CYS A 26 12.42 17.80 10.89
N LEU A 27 12.49 17.10 9.75
CA LEU A 27 11.77 17.42 8.52
C LEU A 27 10.51 16.57 8.47
N VAL A 28 9.36 17.22 8.40
CA VAL A 28 8.05 16.58 8.21
C VAL A 28 7.73 16.54 6.73
N VAL A 29 7.46 15.35 6.21
CA VAL A 29 6.99 15.13 4.86
C VAL A 29 5.54 14.67 4.93
N THR A 30 4.65 15.42 4.27
CA THR A 30 3.21 15.16 4.32
C THR A 30 2.51 15.58 3.02
N SER A 31 1.18 15.51 3.00
CA SER A 31 0.33 15.90 1.88
C SER A 31 -0.65 17.00 2.27
N PRO A 32 -1.23 17.73 1.30
CA PRO A 32 -2.28 18.72 1.57
C PRO A 32 -3.46 18.14 2.35
N GLY A 33 -3.78 16.86 2.11
CA GLY A 33 -4.86 16.16 2.81
C GLY A 33 -4.57 15.93 4.29
N ALA A 34 -3.34 15.65 4.68
CA ALA A 34 -2.94 15.50 6.08
C ALA A 34 -3.03 16.84 6.82
N LYS A 35 -2.55 17.91 6.18
CA LYS A 35 -2.60 19.27 6.71
C LYS A 35 -4.05 19.74 6.91
N SER A 36 -4.91 19.57 5.91
CA SER A 36 -6.32 19.98 6.00
C SER A 36 -7.13 19.26 7.08
N ARG A 37 -6.67 18.09 7.55
CA ARG A 37 -7.29 17.32 8.63
C ARG A 37 -6.70 17.64 10.01
N ASN A 38 -5.79 18.61 10.12
CA ASN A 38 -5.11 19.03 11.34
C ASN A 38 -4.32 17.91 12.03
N TRP A 39 -3.73 17.00 11.24
CA TRP A 39 -2.97 15.89 11.80
C TRP A 39 -1.61 16.30 12.33
N LEU A 40 -1.00 17.35 11.75
CA LEU A 40 0.25 17.91 12.27
C LEU A 40 0.04 18.51 13.67
N GLU A 41 -1.03 19.27 13.86
CA GLU A 41 -1.41 19.81 15.15
C GLU A 41 -1.75 18.71 16.16
N TYR A 42 -2.48 17.67 15.72
CA TYR A 42 -2.84 16.52 16.55
C TYR A 42 -1.62 15.83 17.15
N ILE A 43 -0.50 15.75 16.44
CA ILE A 43 0.75 15.13 16.92
C ILE A 43 1.77 16.14 17.45
N GLY A 44 1.41 17.42 17.53
CA GLY A 44 2.27 18.46 18.13
C GLY A 44 3.45 18.92 17.26
N LEU A 45 3.34 18.81 15.94
CA LEU A 45 4.36 19.25 14.97
C LEU A 45 4.13 20.73 14.58
N THR A 46 4.53 21.68 15.41
CA THR A 46 4.35 23.12 15.15
C THR A 46 5.64 23.84 14.74
N ASP A 47 6.81 23.35 15.17
CA ASP A 47 8.10 24.04 15.04
C ASP A 47 9.13 23.26 14.20
N SER A 48 8.67 22.55 13.16
CA SER A 48 9.49 21.69 12.30
C SER A 48 9.66 22.29 10.91
N TYR A 49 10.68 21.85 10.18
CA TYR A 49 10.68 21.99 8.71
C TYR A 49 9.55 21.14 8.13
N ILE A 50 8.74 21.69 7.22
CA ILE A 50 7.56 21.00 6.69
C ILE A 50 7.55 21.08 5.16
N TYR A 51 7.47 19.91 4.50
CA TYR A 51 7.08 19.77 3.12
C TYR A 51 5.69 19.12 3.07
N ASP A 52 4.67 19.85 2.64
CA ASP A 52 3.25 19.44 2.73
C ASP A 52 2.57 19.23 1.37
N ASN A 53 3.35 19.05 0.32
CA ASN A 53 2.83 18.97 -1.06
C ASN A 53 3.15 17.63 -1.77
N VAL A 54 3.20 16.53 -1.03
CA VAL A 54 3.38 15.21 -1.67
C VAL A 54 2.10 14.84 -2.43
N GLU A 55 2.24 14.59 -3.71
CA GLU A 55 1.16 14.18 -4.61
C GLU A 55 0.83 12.67 -4.48
N SER A 56 -0.33 12.29 -4.99
CA SER A 56 -0.67 10.88 -5.16
C SER A 56 0.18 10.26 -6.28
N ASN A 57 0.67 9.03 -6.08
CA ASN A 57 1.62 8.37 -6.97
C ASN A 57 2.87 9.26 -7.25
N PRO A 58 3.66 9.55 -6.21
CA PRO A 58 4.72 10.55 -6.24
C PRO A 58 5.84 10.19 -7.21
N SER A 59 6.49 11.23 -7.72
CA SER A 59 7.61 11.10 -8.63
C SER A 59 8.97 11.10 -7.89
N ILE A 60 10.00 10.65 -8.57
CA ILE A 60 11.39 10.74 -8.05
C ILE A 60 11.80 12.22 -7.92
N GLU A 61 11.31 13.06 -8.83
CA GLU A 61 11.56 14.51 -8.87
C GLU A 61 11.04 15.20 -7.59
N THR A 62 9.90 14.74 -7.03
CA THR A 62 9.41 15.23 -5.73
C THR A 62 10.42 14.96 -4.62
N THR A 63 11.07 13.79 -4.61
CA THR A 63 12.11 13.50 -3.62
C THR A 63 13.35 14.35 -3.81
N GLU A 64 13.75 14.62 -5.05
CA GLU A 64 14.88 15.48 -5.38
C GLU A 64 14.62 16.95 -5.00
N GLN A 65 13.40 17.43 -5.24
CA GLN A 65 12.97 18.75 -4.81
C GLN A 65 13.09 18.90 -3.29
N ILE A 66 12.56 17.95 -2.50
CA ILE A 66 12.65 17.98 -1.03
C ILE A 66 14.10 18.00 -0.59
N MET A 67 14.94 17.12 -1.14
CA MET A 67 16.37 17.07 -0.77
C MET A 67 17.10 18.37 -1.11
N SER A 68 16.79 19.01 -2.23
CA SER A 68 17.36 20.29 -2.63
C SER A 68 16.91 21.43 -1.71
N GLU A 69 15.59 21.53 -1.46
CA GLU A 69 14.99 22.59 -0.64
C GLU A 69 15.53 22.60 0.79
N PHE A 70 15.71 21.41 1.38
CA PHE A 70 16.18 21.27 2.76
C PHE A 70 17.64 20.87 2.90
N SER A 71 18.44 21.02 1.83
CA SER A 71 19.87 20.64 1.82
C SER A 71 20.71 21.35 2.90
N ASN A 72 20.40 22.61 3.20
CA ASN A 72 21.09 23.44 4.18
C ASN A 72 20.39 23.46 5.56
N SER A 73 19.30 22.70 5.73
CA SER A 73 18.54 22.67 6.98
C SER A 73 19.16 21.68 7.97
N ASN A 74 19.18 22.04 9.24
CA ASN A 74 19.74 21.20 10.29
C ASN A 74 18.66 20.36 10.95
N PHE A 75 18.53 19.10 10.52
CA PHE A 75 17.64 18.10 11.14
C PHE A 75 18.30 16.71 11.09
N SER A 76 17.95 15.88 12.06
CA SER A 76 18.45 14.50 12.17
C SER A 76 17.39 13.47 11.81
N ASN A 77 16.12 13.87 11.81
CA ASN A 77 14.98 12.99 11.63
C ASN A 77 14.11 13.42 10.43
N VAL A 78 13.60 12.46 9.68
CA VAL A 78 12.52 12.67 8.70
C VAL A 78 11.28 11.95 9.19
N ILE A 79 10.18 12.69 9.30
CA ILE A 79 8.89 12.18 9.72
C ILE A 79 7.96 12.16 8.52
N GLY A 80 7.53 10.97 8.12
CA GLY A 80 6.45 10.79 7.15
C GLY A 80 5.11 10.68 7.87
N ILE A 81 4.18 11.60 7.63
CA ILE A 81 2.81 11.50 8.13
C ILE A 81 1.82 11.56 6.98
N GLY A 82 1.17 10.44 6.67
CA GLY A 82 0.27 10.35 5.52
C GLY A 82 -0.03 8.93 5.08
N GLY A 83 -0.58 8.78 3.89
CA GLY A 83 -0.76 7.50 3.22
C GLY A 83 0.53 6.98 2.60
N GLY A 84 0.46 5.81 1.95
CA GLY A 84 1.63 5.13 1.36
C GLY A 84 2.51 6.03 0.50
N SER A 85 1.93 6.89 -0.35
CA SER A 85 2.67 7.85 -1.19
C SER A 85 3.58 8.78 -0.37
N VAL A 86 3.06 9.31 0.72
CA VAL A 86 3.82 10.18 1.63
C VAL A 86 4.94 9.40 2.31
N LEU A 87 4.61 8.21 2.82
CA LEU A 87 5.58 7.38 3.54
C LEU A 87 6.72 6.92 2.62
N ASP A 88 6.42 6.60 1.37
CA ASP A 88 7.42 6.19 0.39
C ASP A 88 8.39 7.32 0.06
N VAL A 89 7.87 8.56 -0.15
CA VAL A 89 8.70 9.76 -0.33
C VAL A 89 9.55 10.02 0.90
N ALA A 90 8.95 10.02 2.10
CA ALA A 90 9.64 10.30 3.36
C ALA A 90 10.77 9.29 3.62
N LYS A 91 10.50 7.98 3.43
CA LYS A 91 11.51 6.93 3.58
C LYS A 91 12.65 7.10 2.59
N PHE A 92 12.33 7.40 1.32
CA PHE A 92 13.34 7.53 0.27
C PHE A 92 14.22 8.78 0.49
N VAL A 93 13.61 9.93 0.83
CA VAL A 93 14.35 11.16 1.20
C VAL A 93 15.26 10.90 2.39
N ALA A 94 14.74 10.30 3.47
CA ALA A 94 15.53 9.99 4.65
C ALA A 94 16.68 9.02 4.36
N TYR A 95 16.43 8.00 3.54
CA TYR A 95 17.45 7.06 3.07
C TYR A 95 18.59 7.76 2.33
N LYS A 96 18.25 8.62 1.35
CA LYS A 96 19.25 9.37 0.57
C LYS A 96 20.02 10.37 1.41
N MET A 97 19.36 11.05 2.34
CA MET A 97 19.97 12.03 3.25
C MET A 97 20.62 11.39 4.50
N LYS A 98 20.54 10.06 4.66
CA LYS A 98 21.07 9.29 5.81
C LYS A 98 20.52 9.81 7.15
N LYS A 99 19.21 10.01 7.21
CA LYS A 99 18.47 10.48 8.39
C LYS A 99 17.65 9.37 9.04
N ILE A 100 17.30 9.54 10.31
CA ILE A 100 16.39 8.65 11.03
C ILE A 100 14.99 8.77 10.43
N LYS A 101 14.31 7.64 10.23
CA LYS A 101 12.99 7.51 9.58
C LYS A 101 11.91 7.20 10.61
N ILE A 102 10.99 8.15 10.84
CA ILE A 102 9.81 7.97 11.69
C ILE A 102 8.57 8.00 10.80
N MET A 103 7.88 6.88 10.67
CA MET A 103 6.74 6.75 9.74
C MET A 103 5.43 6.60 10.49
N ILE A 104 4.47 7.48 10.17
CA ILE A 104 3.15 7.58 10.81
C ILE A 104 2.08 7.43 9.74
N PRO A 105 1.54 6.21 9.49
CA PRO A 105 0.48 6.00 8.52
C PRO A 105 -0.82 6.65 8.98
N THR A 106 -1.50 7.31 8.05
CA THR A 106 -2.83 7.88 8.26
C THR A 106 -3.91 7.18 7.43
N THR A 107 -3.50 6.22 6.61
CA THR A 107 -4.34 5.26 5.90
C THR A 107 -3.82 3.86 6.19
N PHE A 108 -4.71 2.89 6.30
CA PHE A 108 -4.36 1.53 6.70
C PHE A 108 -4.55 0.56 5.53
N GLY A 109 -3.52 0.45 4.70
CA GLY A 109 -3.57 -0.33 3.47
C GLY A 109 -2.19 -0.69 2.94
N SER A 110 -1.35 0.29 2.63
CA SER A 110 -0.09 0.07 1.92
C SER A 110 0.98 -0.71 2.70
N GLY A 111 0.92 -0.70 4.03
CA GLY A 111 1.98 -1.26 4.89
C GLY A 111 3.35 -0.61 4.70
N SER A 112 3.41 0.57 4.06
CA SER A 112 4.68 1.24 3.74
C SER A 112 5.51 1.52 5.00
N GLU A 113 4.89 1.80 6.13
CA GLU A 113 5.54 2.08 7.41
C GLU A 113 6.37 0.90 7.95
N VAL A 114 6.07 -0.33 7.52
CA VAL A 114 6.76 -1.54 7.99
C VAL A 114 7.46 -2.33 6.89
N THR A 115 7.57 -1.75 5.68
CA THR A 115 8.26 -2.40 4.55
C THR A 115 9.53 -1.66 4.14
N ARG A 116 10.46 -2.38 3.50
CA ARG A 116 11.68 -1.84 2.88
C ARG A 116 11.45 -1.33 1.46
N ILE A 117 10.22 -1.02 1.11
CA ILE A 117 9.79 -0.69 -0.24
C ILE A 117 9.43 0.79 -0.29
N ALA A 118 9.90 1.49 -1.32
CA ALA A 118 9.38 2.79 -1.71
C ALA A 118 8.99 2.74 -3.20
N VAL A 119 7.76 3.15 -3.53
CA VAL A 119 7.25 3.16 -4.91
C VAL A 119 7.16 4.60 -5.39
N LEU A 120 7.93 4.93 -6.41
CA LEU A 120 7.99 6.26 -7.01
C LEU A 120 7.81 6.15 -8.53
N LYS A 121 7.34 7.22 -9.18
CA LYS A 121 7.38 7.31 -10.63
C LYS A 121 8.77 7.74 -11.08
N VAL A 122 9.33 7.03 -12.04
CA VAL A 122 10.54 7.39 -12.77
C VAL A 122 10.18 7.40 -14.24
N GLU A 123 10.39 8.52 -14.93
CA GLU A 123 10.01 8.69 -16.34
C GLU A 123 8.53 8.33 -16.62
N GLY A 124 7.64 8.72 -15.69
CA GLY A 124 6.20 8.47 -15.79
C GLY A 124 5.74 7.05 -15.43
N LYS A 125 6.65 6.10 -15.14
CA LYS A 125 6.34 4.71 -14.79
C LYS A 125 6.60 4.43 -13.32
N LYS A 126 5.73 3.65 -12.67
CA LYS A 126 5.93 3.20 -11.29
C LYS A 126 7.15 2.27 -11.21
N GLN A 127 8.07 2.60 -10.32
CA GLN A 127 9.24 1.80 -9.99
C GLN A 127 9.30 1.56 -8.47
N SER A 128 9.54 0.31 -8.08
CA SER A 128 9.72 -0.07 -6.68
C SER A 128 11.20 -0.13 -6.33
N PHE A 129 11.60 0.64 -5.33
CA PHE A 129 12.93 0.61 -4.74
C PHE A 129 12.92 -0.30 -3.50
N HIS A 130 13.87 -1.23 -3.44
CA HIS A 130 13.97 -2.22 -2.38
C HIS A 130 15.36 -2.17 -1.74
N ASP A 131 15.45 -1.71 -0.51
CA ASP A 131 16.68 -1.69 0.27
C ASP A 131 16.36 -1.79 1.76
N ASP A 132 17.19 -2.52 2.51
CA ASP A 132 16.98 -2.63 3.96
C ASP A 132 17.14 -1.28 4.69
N ASN A 133 17.94 -0.37 4.13
CA ASN A 133 18.09 0.98 4.66
C ASN A 133 16.85 1.88 4.41
N ILE A 134 15.87 1.43 3.61
CA ILE A 134 14.59 2.12 3.42
C ILE A 134 13.61 1.81 4.57
N PHE A 135 13.78 0.73 5.33
CA PHE A 135 12.93 0.50 6.49
C PHE A 135 12.84 1.73 7.39
N ALA A 136 11.65 1.97 7.93
CA ALA A 136 11.51 2.92 9.03
C ALA A 136 12.38 2.47 10.22
N ASP A 137 13.00 3.42 10.91
CA ASP A 137 13.62 3.15 12.22
C ASP A 137 12.52 3.01 13.28
N ILE A 138 11.47 3.83 13.15
CA ILE A 138 10.30 3.81 14.03
C ILE A 138 9.03 3.91 13.18
N ALA A 139 8.13 2.95 13.32
CA ALA A 139 6.79 2.99 12.78
C ALA A 139 5.78 3.22 13.90
N ILE A 140 4.92 4.25 13.78
CA ILE A 140 3.92 4.59 14.80
C ILE A 140 2.55 4.49 14.19
N ILE A 141 1.78 3.49 14.59
CA ILE A 141 0.46 3.18 14.05
C ILE A 141 -0.61 3.58 15.06
N ASP A 142 -1.30 4.67 14.76
CA ASP A 142 -2.37 5.22 15.60
C ASP A 142 -3.73 5.01 14.92
N PRO A 143 -4.58 4.09 15.41
CA PRO A 143 -5.90 3.84 14.84
C PRO A 143 -6.82 5.07 14.79
N ASN A 144 -6.56 6.12 15.58
CA ASN A 144 -7.39 7.31 15.59
C ASN A 144 -7.42 8.08 14.25
N PHE A 145 -6.42 7.91 13.39
CA PHE A 145 -6.42 8.57 12.08
C PHE A 145 -7.60 8.14 11.19
N ILE A 146 -8.22 6.98 11.46
CA ILE A 146 -9.37 6.50 10.69
C ILE A 146 -10.58 7.44 10.78
N HIS A 147 -10.78 8.07 11.94
CA HIS A 147 -11.99 8.88 12.20
C HIS A 147 -12.12 10.14 11.32
N ARG A 148 -11.02 10.62 10.74
CA ARG A 148 -11.03 11.77 9.82
C ARG A 148 -10.63 11.40 8.40
N THR A 149 -10.55 10.12 8.11
CA THR A 149 -10.21 9.62 6.77
C THR A 149 -11.48 9.50 5.93
N PRO A 150 -11.54 10.08 4.73
CA PRO A 150 -12.69 9.94 3.84
C PRO A 150 -12.99 8.47 3.52
N GLU A 151 -14.26 8.12 3.42
CA GLU A 151 -14.74 6.75 3.19
C GLU A 151 -14.11 6.11 1.94
N ALA A 152 -14.00 6.86 0.85
CA ALA A 152 -13.35 6.38 -0.37
C ALA A 152 -11.88 5.97 -0.15
N ILE A 153 -11.15 6.70 0.71
CA ILE A 153 -9.77 6.37 1.06
C ILE A 153 -9.75 5.13 1.96
N ILE A 154 -10.69 5.01 2.91
CA ILE A 154 -10.82 3.83 3.78
C ILE A 154 -11.04 2.59 2.91
N LYS A 155 -12.01 2.62 1.99
CA LYS A 155 -12.32 1.50 1.08
C LYS A 155 -11.11 1.09 0.25
N ASN A 156 -10.44 2.06 -0.37
CA ASN A 156 -9.26 1.79 -1.19
C ASN A 156 -8.10 1.19 -0.38
N SER A 157 -7.86 1.70 0.84
CA SER A 157 -6.81 1.19 1.72
C SER A 157 -7.13 -0.22 2.22
N ALA A 158 -8.39 -0.44 2.64
CA ALA A 158 -8.81 -1.72 3.19
C ALA A 158 -8.69 -2.85 2.17
N ILE A 159 -9.12 -2.64 0.93
CA ILE A 159 -9.02 -3.66 -0.12
C ILE A 159 -7.55 -3.90 -0.55
N ASP A 160 -6.71 -2.86 -0.53
CA ASP A 160 -5.27 -2.99 -0.79
C ASP A 160 -4.62 -3.91 0.26
N ALA A 161 -4.88 -3.68 1.56
CA ALA A 161 -4.38 -4.56 2.62
C ALA A 161 -4.87 -6.01 2.46
N CYS A 162 -6.15 -6.21 2.08
CA CYS A 162 -6.69 -7.53 1.80
C CYS A 162 -5.98 -8.21 0.62
N ALA A 163 -5.75 -7.48 -0.46
CA ALA A 163 -5.03 -7.98 -1.63
C ALA A 163 -3.59 -8.37 -1.29
N GLN A 164 -2.88 -7.50 -0.56
CA GLN A 164 -1.50 -7.73 -0.14
C GLN A 164 -1.35 -8.99 0.71
N CYS A 165 -2.19 -9.17 1.73
CA CYS A 165 -2.05 -10.32 2.61
C CYS A 165 -2.50 -11.62 1.92
N THR A 166 -3.54 -11.62 1.10
CA THR A 166 -3.98 -12.83 0.41
C THR A 166 -3.00 -13.27 -0.67
N GLU A 167 -2.46 -12.33 -1.45
CA GLU A 167 -1.41 -12.63 -2.42
C GLU A 167 -0.08 -12.99 -1.74
N GLY A 168 0.28 -12.32 -0.64
CA GLY A 168 1.46 -12.67 0.16
C GLY A 168 1.40 -14.08 0.75
N TYR A 169 0.20 -14.54 1.12
CA TYR A 169 -0.03 -15.93 1.55
C TYR A 169 0.18 -16.92 0.41
N ASP A 170 -0.37 -16.62 -0.78
CA ASP A 170 -0.33 -17.49 -1.95
C ASP A 170 1.03 -17.46 -2.68
N SER A 171 1.85 -16.46 -2.40
CA SER A 171 3.15 -16.27 -3.06
C SER A 171 4.08 -17.48 -2.90
N LYS A 172 4.78 -17.85 -3.99
CA LYS A 172 5.83 -18.89 -3.96
C LYS A 172 6.96 -18.59 -2.97
N THR A 173 7.21 -17.31 -2.69
CA THR A 173 8.23 -16.87 -1.76
C THR A 173 7.76 -16.86 -0.30
N GLY A 174 6.48 -17.20 -0.07
CA GLY A 174 5.89 -17.28 1.26
C GLY A 174 6.51 -18.40 2.13
N ASN A 175 6.61 -18.13 3.42
CA ASN A 175 7.09 -19.07 4.42
C ASN A 175 6.11 -19.15 5.61
N LEU A 176 6.38 -19.98 6.60
CA LEU A 176 5.47 -20.19 7.75
C LEU A 176 5.13 -18.88 8.49
N TYR A 177 6.11 -18.00 8.66
CA TYR A 177 5.90 -16.71 9.33
C TYR A 177 5.02 -15.77 8.50
N THR A 178 5.35 -15.59 7.21
CA THR A 178 4.57 -14.72 6.32
C THR A 178 3.15 -15.23 6.14
N LYS A 179 2.97 -16.54 5.97
CA LYS A 179 1.63 -17.15 5.85
C LYS A 179 0.81 -16.98 7.11
N PHE A 180 1.40 -17.16 8.29
CA PHE A 180 0.71 -16.91 9.57
C PHE A 180 0.23 -15.47 9.67
N LEU A 181 1.09 -14.49 9.41
CA LEU A 181 0.72 -13.07 9.47
C LEU A 181 -0.32 -12.69 8.42
N CYS A 182 -0.13 -13.14 7.18
CA CYS A 182 -1.07 -12.87 6.09
C CYS A 182 -2.46 -13.45 6.36
N GLN A 183 -2.55 -14.70 6.85
CA GLN A 183 -3.83 -15.30 7.24
C GLN A 183 -4.49 -14.49 8.38
N LYS A 184 -3.73 -14.17 9.43
CA LYS A 184 -4.23 -13.38 10.55
C LYS A 184 -4.68 -11.99 10.12
N ALA A 185 -3.91 -11.34 9.24
CA ALA A 185 -4.26 -10.05 8.67
C ALA A 185 -5.61 -10.12 7.94
N PHE A 186 -5.78 -11.11 7.07
CA PHE A 186 -7.01 -11.26 6.31
C PHE A 186 -8.23 -11.49 7.21
N ASP A 187 -8.10 -12.33 8.24
CA ASP A 187 -9.21 -12.60 9.19
C ASP A 187 -9.64 -11.32 9.94
N ILE A 188 -8.67 -10.48 10.33
CA ILE A 188 -8.94 -9.19 10.99
C ILE A 188 -9.59 -8.20 10.02
N LEU A 189 -9.02 -8.05 8.81
CA LEU A 189 -9.49 -7.12 7.79
C LEU A 189 -10.91 -7.48 7.32
N GLU A 190 -11.18 -8.76 7.06
CA GLU A 190 -12.52 -9.24 6.71
C GLU A 190 -13.53 -8.90 7.79
N ASN A 191 -13.22 -9.21 9.06
CA ASN A 191 -14.10 -8.89 10.17
C ASN A 191 -14.31 -7.38 10.31
N ALA A 192 -13.25 -6.58 10.15
CA ALA A 192 -13.30 -5.13 10.24
C ALA A 192 -14.20 -4.52 9.15
N ILE A 193 -14.09 -5.00 7.91
CA ILE A 193 -14.85 -4.49 6.76
C ILE A 193 -16.31 -4.93 6.85
N LEU A 194 -16.56 -6.22 7.08
CA LEU A 194 -17.92 -6.75 7.08
C LEU A 194 -18.77 -6.21 8.24
N ASN A 195 -18.15 -5.91 9.38
CA ASN A 195 -18.82 -5.39 10.59
C ASN A 195 -18.55 -3.88 10.83
N GLU A 196 -17.95 -3.17 9.88
CA GLU A 196 -17.69 -1.73 9.93
C GLU A 196 -16.85 -1.28 11.16
N LYS A 197 -15.97 -2.17 11.64
CA LYS A 197 -15.03 -1.90 12.75
C LYS A 197 -13.73 -1.32 12.21
N TYR A 198 -13.79 -0.17 11.56
CA TYR A 198 -12.69 0.38 10.77
C TYR A 198 -11.42 0.71 11.58
N GLU A 199 -11.49 0.85 12.90
CA GLU A 199 -10.30 0.98 13.73
C GLU A 199 -9.40 -0.27 13.68
N ASP A 200 -10.01 -1.45 13.54
CA ASP A 200 -9.28 -2.72 13.44
C ASP A 200 -8.49 -2.84 12.12
N LEU A 201 -8.81 -2.02 11.10
CA LEU A 201 -8.04 -1.96 9.85
C LEU A 201 -6.56 -1.61 10.11
N ALA A 202 -6.27 -0.79 11.12
CA ALA A 202 -4.90 -0.43 11.46
C ALA A 202 -4.07 -1.67 11.86
N TYR A 203 -4.65 -2.55 12.67
CA TYR A 203 -3.97 -3.78 13.09
C TYR A 203 -3.88 -4.81 11.96
N GLY A 204 -4.97 -4.96 11.20
CA GLY A 204 -4.97 -5.82 10.01
C GLY A 204 -3.94 -5.39 8.98
N SER A 205 -3.85 -4.09 8.67
CA SER A 205 -2.86 -3.53 7.76
C SER A 205 -1.43 -3.71 8.25
N LEU A 206 -1.17 -3.51 9.55
CA LEU A 206 0.14 -3.79 10.16
C LEU A 206 0.56 -5.24 9.94
N CYS A 207 -0.32 -6.19 10.27
CA CYS A 207 -0.04 -7.62 10.06
C CYS A 207 0.17 -7.94 8.57
N ALA A 208 -0.62 -7.34 7.67
CA ALA A 208 -0.47 -7.50 6.23
C ALA A 208 0.91 -6.99 5.77
N GLY A 209 1.30 -5.77 6.18
CA GLY A 209 2.59 -5.17 5.85
C GLY A 209 3.79 -6.01 6.30
N LEU A 210 3.76 -6.50 7.53
CA LEU A 210 4.79 -7.40 8.07
C LEU A 210 4.82 -8.75 7.34
N GLY A 211 3.67 -9.26 6.92
CA GLY A 211 3.55 -10.51 6.16
C GLY A 211 4.09 -10.36 4.74
N PHE A 212 3.42 -9.53 3.90
CA PHE A 212 3.80 -9.42 2.48
C PHE A 212 5.16 -8.75 2.26
N GLY A 213 5.57 -7.85 3.15
CA GLY A 213 6.88 -7.19 3.07
C GLY A 213 8.08 -8.15 3.17
N ASN A 214 7.85 -9.37 3.70
CA ASN A 214 8.82 -10.46 3.77
C ASN A 214 8.56 -11.57 2.74
N THR A 215 7.68 -11.35 1.78
CA THR A 215 7.41 -12.19 0.62
C THR A 215 7.19 -11.31 -0.61
N SER A 216 6.09 -11.46 -1.33
CA SER A 216 5.75 -10.60 -2.48
C SER A 216 4.25 -10.65 -2.71
N THR A 217 3.69 -9.58 -3.24
CA THR A 217 2.42 -9.62 -3.96
C THR A 217 2.59 -10.30 -5.33
N THR A 218 1.51 -10.62 -6.02
CA THR A 218 1.52 -11.50 -7.19
C THR A 218 0.69 -10.95 -8.37
N LEU A 219 -0.03 -11.79 -9.08
CA LEU A 219 -0.75 -11.48 -10.32
C LEU A 219 -1.78 -10.34 -10.18
N GLY A 220 -2.49 -10.25 -9.05
CA GLY A 220 -3.49 -9.20 -8.85
C GLY A 220 -2.86 -7.81 -8.86
N HIS A 221 -1.71 -7.65 -8.19
CA HIS A 221 -0.95 -6.40 -8.23
C HIS A 221 -0.38 -6.12 -9.63
N ALA A 222 0.18 -7.13 -10.32
CA ALA A 222 0.67 -6.97 -11.69
C ALA A 222 -0.44 -6.46 -12.63
N LEU A 223 -1.62 -7.05 -12.56
CA LEU A 223 -2.80 -6.63 -13.33
C LEU A 223 -3.26 -5.21 -12.96
N SER A 224 -3.17 -4.81 -11.70
CA SER A 224 -3.70 -3.54 -11.23
C SER A 224 -2.96 -2.32 -11.81
N TYR A 225 -1.71 -2.47 -12.19
CA TYR A 225 -0.89 -1.35 -12.67
C TYR A 225 -1.38 -0.76 -13.99
N VAL A 226 -1.88 -1.57 -14.92
CA VAL A 226 -2.38 -1.06 -16.20
C VAL A 226 -3.62 -0.18 -16.01
N PHE A 227 -4.51 -0.53 -15.09
CA PHE A 227 -5.67 0.28 -14.70
C PHE A 227 -5.26 1.53 -13.91
N SER A 228 -4.27 1.40 -13.01
CA SER A 228 -3.78 2.53 -12.22
C SER A 228 -3.04 3.56 -13.08
N ASN A 229 -2.41 3.15 -14.18
CA ASN A 229 -1.79 4.06 -15.13
C ASN A 229 -2.82 4.90 -15.90
N GLU A 230 -4.06 4.41 -16.00
CA GLU A 230 -5.20 5.12 -16.61
C GLU A 230 -5.98 5.99 -15.59
N GLY A 231 -5.47 6.13 -14.36
CA GLY A 231 -6.04 7.01 -13.34
C GLY A 231 -7.01 6.33 -12.37
N ILE A 232 -7.27 5.01 -12.51
CA ILE A 232 -8.06 4.28 -11.53
C ILE A 232 -7.25 4.15 -10.23
N SER A 233 -7.85 4.46 -9.08
CA SER A 233 -7.14 4.35 -7.81
C SER A 233 -6.70 2.91 -7.54
N HIS A 234 -5.52 2.74 -6.95
CA HIS A 234 -4.87 1.43 -6.81
C HIS A 234 -5.74 0.39 -6.12
N GLY A 235 -6.34 0.74 -4.98
CA GLY A 235 -7.24 -0.18 -4.27
C GLY A 235 -8.49 -0.53 -5.08
N HIS A 236 -9.06 0.45 -5.82
CA HIS A 236 -10.19 0.19 -6.70
C HIS A 236 -9.83 -0.83 -7.79
N ALA A 237 -8.68 -0.67 -8.45
CA ALA A 237 -8.19 -1.65 -9.41
C ALA A 237 -8.00 -3.03 -8.76
N LEU A 238 -7.38 -3.10 -7.56
CA LEU A 238 -7.14 -4.34 -6.84
C LEU A 238 -8.43 -5.09 -6.46
N ALA A 239 -9.55 -4.41 -6.25
CA ALA A 239 -10.83 -5.08 -5.99
C ALA A 239 -11.18 -6.09 -7.08
N PHE A 240 -10.94 -5.76 -8.33
CA PHE A 240 -11.25 -6.61 -9.49
C PHE A 240 -10.07 -7.48 -9.90
N THR A 241 -8.88 -6.92 -9.96
CA THR A 241 -7.70 -7.65 -10.44
C THR A 241 -7.27 -8.75 -9.48
N THR A 242 -7.37 -8.53 -8.15
CA THR A 242 -7.07 -9.57 -7.17
C THR A 242 -8.15 -10.65 -7.14
N ALA A 243 -9.42 -10.30 -7.31
CA ALA A 243 -10.49 -11.29 -7.45
C ALA A 243 -10.25 -12.21 -8.65
N ALA A 244 -9.92 -11.63 -9.82
CA ALA A 244 -9.58 -12.39 -11.01
C ALA A 244 -8.32 -13.27 -10.82
N ALA A 245 -7.28 -12.71 -10.18
CA ALA A 245 -6.06 -13.45 -9.84
C ALA A 245 -6.33 -14.62 -8.89
N HIS A 246 -7.16 -14.43 -7.86
CA HIS A 246 -7.55 -15.50 -6.93
C HIS A 246 -8.32 -16.61 -7.61
N LYS A 247 -9.26 -16.27 -8.49
CA LYS A 247 -9.99 -17.25 -9.31
C LYS A 247 -9.01 -18.06 -10.19
N PHE A 248 -8.11 -17.38 -10.92
CA PHE A 248 -7.08 -17.99 -11.73
C PHE A 248 -6.16 -18.90 -10.93
N ASN A 249 -5.68 -18.44 -9.78
CA ASN A 249 -4.75 -19.17 -8.91
C ASN A 249 -5.43 -20.30 -8.11
N ARG A 250 -6.76 -20.37 -8.08
CA ARG A 250 -7.56 -21.23 -7.18
C ARG A 250 -7.24 -20.98 -5.71
N SER A 251 -7.14 -19.70 -5.36
CA SER A 251 -6.84 -19.27 -3.99
C SER A 251 -7.97 -19.66 -3.03
N GLN A 252 -7.61 -20.09 -1.82
CA GLN A 252 -8.57 -20.35 -0.74
C GLN A 252 -9.32 -19.08 -0.29
N PHE A 253 -8.80 -17.90 -0.63
CA PHE A 253 -9.40 -16.62 -0.26
C PHE A 253 -10.46 -16.12 -1.24
N TYR A 254 -10.62 -16.73 -2.42
CA TYR A 254 -11.45 -16.21 -3.51
C TYR A 254 -12.86 -15.80 -3.05
N GLU A 255 -13.62 -16.73 -2.49
CA GLU A 255 -15.01 -16.48 -2.08
C GLU A 255 -15.11 -15.42 -0.96
N ARG A 256 -14.19 -15.46 -0.01
CA ARG A 256 -14.15 -14.48 1.08
C ARG A 256 -13.78 -13.10 0.57
N PHE A 257 -12.84 -13.01 -0.36
CA PHE A 257 -12.43 -11.76 -1.00
C PHE A 257 -13.58 -11.13 -1.80
N LEU A 258 -14.34 -11.93 -2.56
CA LEU A 258 -15.53 -11.46 -3.28
C LEU A 258 -16.59 -10.86 -2.34
N LYS A 259 -16.81 -11.43 -1.15
CA LYS A 259 -17.72 -10.84 -0.15
C LYS A 259 -17.25 -9.44 0.29
N ILE A 260 -15.95 -9.26 0.46
CA ILE A 260 -15.35 -7.96 0.79
C ILE A 260 -15.56 -6.97 -0.36
N VAL A 261 -15.26 -7.36 -1.60
CA VAL A 261 -15.46 -6.50 -2.79
C VAL A 261 -16.91 -6.06 -2.89
N LYS A 262 -17.86 -6.98 -2.71
CA LYS A 262 -19.30 -6.68 -2.70
C LYS A 262 -19.70 -5.71 -1.58
N LYS A 263 -19.18 -5.90 -0.36
CA LYS A 263 -19.44 -5.02 0.79
C LYS A 263 -18.92 -3.61 0.55
N LEU A 264 -17.74 -3.47 -0.03
CA LEU A 264 -17.11 -2.18 -0.31
C LEU A 264 -17.76 -1.46 -1.51
N ASN A 265 -18.48 -2.17 -2.36
CA ASN A 265 -19.30 -1.66 -3.47
C ASN A 265 -18.53 -0.71 -4.41
N PHE A 266 -17.43 -1.22 -4.98
CA PHE A 266 -16.69 -0.51 -6.02
C PHE A 266 -17.44 -0.52 -7.35
N GLN A 267 -17.32 0.56 -8.11
CA GLN A 267 -17.78 0.61 -9.49
C GLN A 267 -16.92 -0.28 -10.38
N SER A 268 -17.49 -0.87 -11.42
CA SER A 268 -16.73 -1.62 -12.42
C SER A 268 -15.62 -0.79 -13.05
N ILE A 269 -14.58 -1.47 -13.54
CA ILE A 269 -13.43 -0.83 -14.17
C ILE A 269 -13.28 -1.33 -15.60
N ASN A 270 -12.89 -0.41 -16.50
CA ASN A 270 -12.62 -0.72 -17.90
C ASN A 270 -11.23 -0.27 -18.27
N LEU A 271 -10.56 -1.06 -19.12
CA LEU A 271 -9.28 -0.71 -19.71
C LEU A 271 -9.53 0.14 -20.97
N GLN A 272 -8.81 1.25 -21.10
CA GLN A 272 -8.92 2.13 -22.26
C GLN A 272 -7.88 1.81 -23.34
N GLN A 273 -6.68 1.36 -22.93
CA GLN A 273 -5.62 0.94 -23.85
C GLN A 273 -5.95 -0.43 -24.47
N PRO A 274 -5.34 -0.78 -25.63
CA PRO A 274 -5.47 -2.12 -26.21
C PRO A 274 -5.04 -3.21 -25.23
N ILE A 275 -5.85 -4.26 -25.11
CA ILE A 275 -5.62 -5.37 -24.17
C ILE A 275 -4.28 -6.08 -24.44
N GLU A 276 -3.87 -6.18 -25.72
CA GLU A 276 -2.59 -6.75 -26.11
C GLU A 276 -1.40 -5.98 -25.57
N GLU A 277 -1.45 -4.64 -25.64
CA GLU A 277 -0.40 -3.75 -25.11
C GLU A 277 -0.34 -3.82 -23.58
N ALA A 278 -1.50 -3.87 -22.93
CA ALA A 278 -1.59 -4.06 -21.49
C ALA A 278 -0.99 -5.41 -21.07
N ALA A 279 -1.30 -6.49 -21.79
CA ALA A 279 -0.75 -7.83 -21.51
C ALA A 279 0.78 -7.85 -21.69
N ASP A 280 1.31 -7.22 -22.73
CA ASP A 280 2.75 -7.12 -22.96
C ASP A 280 3.44 -6.32 -21.84
N LEU A 281 2.84 -5.24 -21.40
CA LEU A 281 3.35 -4.45 -20.26
C LEU A 281 3.38 -5.30 -18.97
N ILE A 282 2.30 -6.03 -18.65
CA ILE A 282 2.23 -6.88 -17.46
C ILE A 282 3.30 -7.99 -17.53
N LEU A 283 3.59 -8.57 -18.70
CA LEU A 283 4.64 -9.58 -18.84
C LEU A 283 6.04 -9.09 -18.48
N THR A 284 6.27 -7.79 -18.48
CA THR A 284 7.54 -7.20 -18.01
C THR A 284 7.69 -7.21 -16.49
N ASP A 285 6.59 -7.35 -15.75
CA ASP A 285 6.58 -7.37 -14.29
C ASP A 285 6.98 -8.75 -13.73
N ARG A 286 8.25 -9.09 -13.95
CA ARG A 286 8.80 -10.38 -13.54
C ARG A 286 8.68 -10.64 -12.04
N LYS A 287 8.81 -9.59 -11.22
CA LYS A 287 8.75 -9.72 -9.76
C LYS A 287 7.44 -10.34 -9.28
N HIS A 288 6.31 -9.81 -9.71
CA HIS A 288 5.00 -10.31 -9.32
C HIS A 288 4.66 -11.62 -9.99
N LEU A 289 4.95 -11.75 -11.30
CA LEU A 289 4.64 -12.96 -12.07
C LEU A 289 5.48 -14.16 -11.63
N ASP A 290 6.75 -13.98 -11.30
CA ASP A 290 7.62 -15.08 -10.83
C ASP A 290 7.24 -15.54 -9.41
N SER A 291 6.69 -14.62 -8.60
CA SER A 291 6.16 -14.91 -7.27
C SER A 291 4.77 -15.57 -7.29
N ASN A 292 4.04 -15.48 -8.42
CA ASN A 292 2.69 -16.03 -8.54
C ASN A 292 2.68 -17.56 -8.41
N PRO A 293 1.72 -18.19 -7.69
CA PRO A 293 1.68 -19.63 -7.47
C PRO A 293 1.56 -20.44 -8.76
N ARG A 294 0.89 -19.91 -9.78
CA ARG A 294 0.76 -20.51 -11.10
C ARG A 294 1.55 -19.72 -12.14
N LYS A 295 2.11 -20.42 -13.13
CA LYS A 295 2.71 -19.77 -14.30
C LYS A 295 1.63 -18.99 -15.05
N VAL A 296 1.97 -17.77 -15.44
CA VAL A 296 1.09 -16.87 -16.19
C VAL A 296 1.64 -16.74 -17.62
N THR A 297 0.79 -16.92 -18.62
CA THR A 297 1.11 -16.74 -20.04
C THR A 297 0.43 -15.50 -20.60
N LYS A 298 0.83 -15.03 -21.78
CA LYS A 298 0.14 -13.93 -22.46
C LYS A 298 -1.34 -14.24 -22.71
N VAL A 299 -1.66 -15.48 -23.07
CA VAL A 299 -3.06 -15.91 -23.31
C VAL A 299 -3.88 -15.80 -22.02
N ASP A 300 -3.31 -16.18 -20.86
CA ASP A 300 -3.99 -16.02 -19.57
C ASP A 300 -4.26 -14.55 -19.27
N LEU A 301 -3.29 -13.66 -19.53
CA LEU A 301 -3.45 -12.21 -19.30
C LEU A 301 -4.53 -11.62 -20.20
N LEU A 302 -4.56 -11.95 -21.48
CA LEU A 302 -5.60 -11.49 -22.40
C LEU A 302 -7.00 -11.88 -21.89
N PHE A 303 -7.16 -13.15 -21.49
CA PHE A 303 -8.43 -13.64 -20.94
C PHE A 303 -8.82 -12.91 -19.65
N LEU A 304 -7.88 -12.72 -18.70
CA LEU A 304 -8.15 -12.05 -17.43
C LEU A 304 -8.50 -10.58 -17.63
N LEU A 305 -7.80 -9.85 -18.50
CA LEU A 305 -8.08 -8.45 -18.80
C LEU A 305 -9.46 -8.29 -19.45
N GLU A 306 -9.83 -9.19 -20.37
CA GLU A 306 -11.17 -9.22 -20.94
C GLU A 306 -12.24 -9.52 -19.88
N GLU A 307 -12.03 -10.50 -19.00
CA GLU A 307 -12.98 -10.83 -17.93
C GLU A 307 -13.21 -9.65 -16.99
N ILE A 308 -12.14 -8.95 -16.58
CA ILE A 308 -12.23 -7.75 -15.72
C ILE A 308 -13.02 -6.64 -16.41
N SER A 309 -12.76 -6.37 -17.69
CA SER A 309 -13.40 -5.28 -18.45
C SER A 309 -14.84 -5.59 -18.88
N ARG A 310 -15.23 -6.86 -19.05
CA ARG A 310 -16.60 -7.26 -19.44
C ARG A 310 -17.62 -7.24 -18.31
N ASN A 311 -17.20 -7.22 -17.07
CA ASN A 311 -18.12 -7.16 -15.91
C ASN A 311 -19.02 -5.92 -15.88
N ASP A 312 -18.84 -5.00 -16.84
CA ASP A 312 -19.70 -3.82 -17.02
C ASP A 312 -21.03 -4.11 -17.73
N GLN A 313 -21.16 -5.22 -18.49
CA GLN A 313 -22.36 -5.49 -19.30
C GLN A 313 -23.39 -6.38 -18.57
N ASN A 314 -23.04 -6.99 -17.45
CA ASN A 314 -23.95 -7.80 -16.64
C ASN A 314 -23.83 -7.40 -15.17
N SER A 315 -24.50 -6.32 -14.77
CA SER A 315 -24.63 -5.91 -13.36
C SER A 315 -25.54 -6.88 -12.58
N GLN A 316 -25.17 -8.12 -12.55
CA GLN A 316 -25.58 -9.12 -11.58
C GLN A 316 -24.48 -10.18 -11.54
N ILE A 317 -23.60 -10.08 -10.54
CA ILE A 317 -22.85 -11.26 -10.10
C ILE A 317 -23.92 -12.21 -9.58
N THR A 318 -24.40 -13.06 -10.47
CA THR A 318 -25.28 -14.17 -10.10
C THR A 318 -24.42 -15.13 -9.30
N VAL A 319 -24.80 -15.33 -8.04
CA VAL A 319 -24.28 -16.27 -7.07
C VAL A 319 -24.44 -17.71 -7.59
#